data_4ebc30f2ea2a9cc5720cb21124d3166c
#
_entry.id   4ebc30f2ea2a9cc5720cb21124d3166c
#
_cell.length_a   1.000
_cell.length_b   1.000
_cell.length_c   1.000
_cell.angle_alpha   90.00
_cell.angle_beta   90.00
_cell.angle_gamma   90.00
#
_symmetry.space_group_name_H-M   'P 1'
#
loop_
_entity.id
_entity.type
_entity.pdbx_description
1 polymer ?
#
loop_
_entity_poly.entity_id
_entity_poly.type
_entity_poly.pdbx_seq_one_letter_code
_entity_poly.pdbx_strand_id
1 'polypeptide(L)'
;DLPYKPATSLIKRVTPSKEVLNQKEDIIVDDPFTKDPLLWKGWNAFSGSGDVTAEVVYANYGRKEDFETLNKLGIDVKGKIVLARYGGNFRGYKAKFAEASGAAGLIIFTDPKDSGFTKGLVYPDGPYYNPSTIQRGSLLTTDFTGDPLTPFEPALPLDGKKKIKRLDPKDAQLHTIPVTPIGYGEAE
;
A
#
# COMPACT_ATOMS: atom_id res chain seq x y z
N ASP A 1 -12.80 -5.44 16.33
CA ASP A 1 -12.18 -4.55 15.35
C ASP A 1 -11.01 -5.27 14.68
N LEU A 2 -10.86 -5.07 13.37
CA LEU A 2 -9.69 -5.56 12.65
C LEU A 2 -8.49 -4.65 12.95
N PRO A 3 -7.29 -5.21 13.17
CA PRO A 3 -6.10 -4.40 13.30
C PRO A 3 -5.84 -3.65 11.99
N TYR A 4 -5.77 -2.34 12.06
CA TYR A 4 -5.62 -1.46 10.91
C TYR A 4 -4.19 -0.91 10.76
N LYS A 5 -3.37 -1.06 11.78
CA LYS A 5 -1.99 -0.56 11.86
C LYS A 5 -1.01 -1.74 11.90
N PRO A 6 0.07 -1.73 11.11
CA PRO A 6 1.04 -2.81 11.14
C PRO A 6 1.77 -2.88 12.49
N ALA A 7 1.98 -4.09 13.00
CA ALA A 7 2.84 -4.33 14.17
C ALA A 7 4.32 -4.12 13.81
N THR A 8 4.71 -4.59 12.61
CA THR A 8 6.05 -4.45 12.06
C THR A 8 5.98 -4.08 10.59
N SER A 9 6.94 -3.31 10.10
CA SER A 9 7.12 -3.03 8.68
C SER A 9 8.61 -2.81 8.42
N LEU A 10 9.15 -3.55 7.47
CA LEU A 10 10.55 -3.48 7.09
C LEU A 10 10.70 -3.83 5.61
N ILE A 11 11.33 -2.95 4.85
CA ILE A 11 11.71 -3.20 3.45
C ILE A 11 13.22 -3.15 3.38
N LYS A 12 13.80 -4.16 2.73
CA LYS A 12 15.25 -4.23 2.49
C LYS A 12 15.50 -4.54 1.02
N ARG A 13 16.39 -3.80 0.40
CA ARG A 13 17.05 -4.20 -0.83
C ARG A 13 18.17 -5.17 -0.46
N VAL A 14 18.22 -6.35 -1.06
CA VAL A 14 19.24 -7.36 -0.77
C VAL A 14 20.27 -7.49 -1.91
N THR A 15 19.90 -7.07 -3.11
CA THR A 15 20.72 -7.08 -4.32
C THR A 15 20.32 -5.86 -5.17
N PRO A 16 21.24 -5.18 -5.88
CA PRO A 16 22.70 -5.43 -5.98
C PRO A 16 23.49 -5.00 -4.74
N SER A 17 22.93 -4.15 -3.90
CA SER A 17 23.53 -3.69 -2.63
C SER A 17 22.55 -3.88 -1.49
N LYS A 18 23.05 -4.23 -0.31
CA LYS A 18 22.20 -4.37 0.87
C LYS A 18 21.87 -3.00 1.47
N GLU A 19 20.58 -2.71 1.60
CA GLU A 19 20.09 -1.45 2.15
C GLU A 19 18.75 -1.66 2.85
N VAL A 20 18.52 -0.92 3.93
CA VAL A 20 17.21 -0.81 4.57
C VAL A 20 16.56 0.45 4.07
N LEU A 21 15.41 0.33 3.40
CA LEU A 21 14.69 1.48 2.87
C LEU A 21 14.03 2.28 3.99
N ASN A 22 14.07 3.59 3.86
CA ASN A 22 13.37 4.50 4.77
C ASN A 22 11.86 4.44 4.49
N GLN A 23 11.06 4.21 5.51
CA GLN A 23 9.61 4.14 5.43
C GLN A 23 8.93 5.32 6.13
N LYS A 24 9.66 6.42 6.35
CA LYS A 24 9.15 7.65 6.96
C LYS A 24 9.45 8.84 6.06
N GLU A 25 8.61 9.83 6.13
CA GLU A 25 8.83 11.12 5.49
C GLU A 25 9.90 11.94 6.21
N ASP A 26 10.50 12.87 5.48
CA ASP A 26 11.44 13.85 6.02
C ASP A 26 10.74 14.80 7.00
N ILE A 27 11.50 15.25 7.99
CA ILE A 27 11.02 16.28 8.92
C ILE A 27 11.06 17.63 8.23
N ILE A 28 9.94 18.34 8.21
CA ILE A 28 9.82 19.71 7.74
C ILE A 28 9.92 20.63 8.95
N VAL A 29 10.92 21.54 8.95
CA VAL A 29 11.31 22.31 10.15
C VAL A 29 10.14 23.11 10.71
N ASP A 30 9.36 23.74 9.83
CA ASP A 30 8.26 24.63 10.19
C ASP A 30 6.92 23.91 10.37
N ASP A 31 6.87 22.60 10.18
CA ASP A 31 5.70 21.77 10.43
C ASP A 31 5.91 20.84 11.62
N PRO A 32 5.36 21.18 12.81
CA PRO A 32 5.54 20.39 14.02
C PRO A 32 4.94 18.98 13.91
N PHE A 33 3.94 18.77 13.06
CA PHE A 33 3.29 17.47 12.89
C PHE A 33 4.21 16.44 12.23
N THR A 34 5.18 16.88 11.43
CA THR A 34 6.17 15.97 10.82
C THR A 34 7.13 15.36 11.85
N LYS A 35 7.20 15.94 13.06
CA LYS A 35 8.03 15.47 14.19
C LYS A 35 7.23 14.62 15.19
N ASP A 36 5.92 14.45 14.98
CA ASP A 36 5.08 13.72 15.93
C ASP A 36 5.58 12.28 16.10
N PRO A 37 5.93 11.85 17.32
CA PRO A 37 6.39 10.49 17.58
C PRO A 37 5.32 9.43 17.29
N LEU A 38 4.06 9.81 17.22
CA LEU A 38 2.96 8.94 16.84
C LEU A 38 2.81 8.77 15.33
N LEU A 39 3.52 9.56 14.53
CA LEU A 39 3.57 9.38 13.08
C LEU A 39 4.26 8.06 12.74
N TRP A 40 3.46 7.08 12.36
CA TRP A 40 3.95 5.76 12.01
C TRP A 40 4.60 5.77 10.61
N LYS A 41 5.42 4.76 10.34
CA LYS A 41 5.94 4.47 8.99
C LYS A 41 4.81 4.42 7.96
N GLY A 42 5.12 4.56 6.68
CA GLY A 42 4.17 4.35 5.60
C GLY A 42 3.46 3.00 5.71
N TRP A 43 2.14 2.98 5.58
CA TRP A 43 1.31 1.77 5.66
C TRP A 43 -0.01 1.93 4.92
N ASN A 44 -0.56 0.79 4.49
CA ASN A 44 -1.90 0.72 3.91
C ASN A 44 -2.80 -0.15 4.80
N ALA A 45 -3.97 0.37 5.17
CA ALA A 45 -4.94 -0.39 5.94
C ALA A 45 -5.50 -1.57 5.14
N PHE A 46 -5.77 -2.67 5.83
CA PHE A 46 -6.24 -3.94 5.24
C PHE A 46 -5.25 -4.62 4.30
N SER A 47 -3.96 -4.37 4.48
CA SER A 47 -2.90 -5.17 3.86
C SER A 47 -2.88 -6.57 4.44
N GLY A 48 -2.54 -7.55 3.63
CA GLY A 48 -2.10 -8.85 4.13
C GLY A 48 -0.80 -8.74 4.92
N SER A 49 -0.42 -9.82 5.58
CA SER A 49 0.83 -9.95 6.34
C SER A 49 1.72 -11.01 5.69
N GLY A 50 3.03 -10.82 5.76
CA GLY A 50 3.99 -11.79 5.22
C GLY A 50 5.43 -11.33 5.37
N ASP A 51 6.34 -12.28 5.16
CA ASP A 51 7.79 -12.04 5.00
C ASP A 51 8.20 -12.62 3.65
N VAL A 52 8.58 -11.74 2.72
CA VAL A 52 8.81 -12.09 1.33
C VAL A 52 10.18 -11.56 0.89
N THR A 53 11.01 -12.44 0.36
CA THR A 53 12.24 -12.08 -0.35
C THR A 53 12.13 -12.58 -1.78
N ALA A 54 12.05 -11.67 -2.74
CA ALA A 54 11.87 -12.00 -4.16
C ALA A 54 12.38 -10.86 -5.06
N GLU A 55 12.46 -11.15 -6.36
CA GLU A 55 12.70 -10.13 -7.37
C GLU A 55 11.56 -9.11 -7.42
N VAL A 56 11.89 -7.87 -7.81
CA VAL A 56 10.95 -6.78 -8.01
C VAL A 56 10.61 -6.62 -9.48
N VAL A 57 9.32 -6.51 -9.80
CA VAL A 57 8.82 -6.23 -11.15
C VAL A 57 8.00 -4.94 -11.13
N TYR A 58 8.41 -3.98 -11.96
CA TYR A 58 7.66 -2.74 -12.12
C TYR A 58 6.41 -2.93 -12.99
N ALA A 59 5.25 -2.57 -12.47
CA ALA A 59 3.95 -2.75 -13.11
C ALA A 59 3.20 -1.43 -13.35
N ASN A 60 3.91 -0.34 -13.67
CA ASN A 60 3.32 0.97 -13.97
C ASN A 60 2.30 1.39 -12.89
N TYR A 61 1.04 1.65 -13.25
CA TYR A 61 -0.02 1.97 -12.28
C TYR A 61 -0.65 0.76 -11.60
N GLY A 62 -0.23 -0.46 -11.92
CA GLY A 62 -0.83 -1.70 -11.38
C GLY A 62 -2.30 -1.86 -11.74
N ARG A 63 -2.69 -1.40 -12.92
CA ARG A 63 -4.00 -1.64 -13.52
C ARG A 63 -4.05 -3.04 -14.12
N LYS A 64 -5.23 -3.54 -14.39
CA LYS A 64 -5.41 -4.82 -15.06
C LYS A 64 -4.63 -4.88 -16.39
N GLU A 65 -4.71 -3.80 -17.19
CA GLU A 65 -4.04 -3.68 -18.48
C GLU A 65 -2.50 -3.67 -18.36
N ASP A 66 -1.96 -3.17 -17.24
CA ASP A 66 -0.52 -3.20 -16.97
C ASP A 66 -0.03 -4.64 -16.78
N PHE A 67 -0.78 -5.47 -16.05
CA PHE A 67 -0.46 -6.91 -15.89
C PHE A 67 -0.66 -7.69 -17.19
N GLU A 68 -1.69 -7.39 -17.97
CA GLU A 68 -1.88 -7.97 -19.31
C GLU A 68 -0.69 -7.62 -20.23
N THR A 69 -0.16 -6.40 -20.11
CA THR A 69 1.02 -5.95 -20.87
C THR A 69 2.27 -6.72 -20.46
N LEU A 70 2.52 -6.88 -19.14
CA LEU A 70 3.63 -7.68 -18.64
C LEU A 70 3.56 -9.12 -19.16
N ASN A 71 2.38 -9.72 -19.11
CA ASN A 71 2.16 -11.08 -19.63
C ASN A 71 2.46 -11.18 -21.13
N LYS A 72 2.01 -10.23 -21.95
CA LYS A 72 2.33 -10.17 -23.40
C LYS A 72 3.82 -10.03 -23.67
N LEU A 73 4.56 -9.38 -22.77
CA LEU A 73 6.01 -9.22 -22.83
C LEU A 73 6.77 -10.46 -22.29
N GLY A 74 6.06 -11.50 -21.83
CA GLY A 74 6.67 -12.67 -21.22
C GLY A 74 7.23 -12.42 -19.81
N ILE A 75 6.82 -11.35 -19.15
CA ILE A 75 7.26 -10.99 -17.80
C ILE A 75 6.27 -11.55 -16.78
N ASP A 76 6.66 -12.58 -16.07
CA ASP A 76 5.86 -13.19 -15.00
C ASP A 76 6.09 -12.47 -13.67
N VAL A 77 4.99 -12.18 -12.94
CA VAL A 77 5.00 -11.58 -11.61
C VAL A 77 4.73 -12.60 -10.50
N LYS A 78 4.48 -13.86 -10.86
CA LYS A 78 4.17 -14.90 -9.89
C LYS A 78 5.31 -15.13 -8.91
N GLY A 79 5.00 -15.05 -7.62
CA GLY A 79 5.97 -15.18 -6.53
C GLY A 79 6.93 -14.00 -6.39
N LYS A 80 6.75 -12.92 -7.16
CA LYS A 80 7.60 -11.73 -7.14
C LYS A 80 6.94 -10.59 -6.36
N ILE A 81 7.73 -9.57 -6.04
CA ILE A 81 7.23 -8.31 -5.47
C ILE A 81 6.92 -7.38 -6.63
N VAL A 82 5.70 -6.89 -6.69
CA VAL A 82 5.29 -5.86 -7.65
C VAL A 82 5.64 -4.48 -7.11
N LEU A 83 6.25 -3.63 -7.92
CA LEU A 83 6.40 -2.20 -7.68
C LEU A 83 5.44 -1.44 -8.58
N ALA A 84 4.52 -0.66 -8.00
CA ALA A 84 3.56 0.14 -8.75
C ALA A 84 3.54 1.58 -8.26
N ARG A 85 3.22 2.52 -9.14
CA ARG A 85 3.05 3.92 -8.75
C ARG A 85 1.60 4.24 -8.39
N TYR A 86 1.40 5.18 -7.48
CA TYR A 86 0.08 5.75 -7.21
C TYR A 86 -0.48 6.44 -8.45
N GLY A 87 -1.78 6.70 -8.46
CA GLY A 87 -2.48 7.25 -9.60
C GLY A 87 -3.08 6.18 -10.51
N GLY A 88 -3.84 6.63 -11.48
CA GLY A 88 -4.42 5.77 -12.51
C GLY A 88 -5.61 4.91 -12.09
N ASN A 89 -5.62 4.37 -10.89
CA ASN A 89 -6.73 3.66 -10.26
C ASN A 89 -6.63 3.72 -8.72
N PHE A 90 -7.66 3.26 -8.03
CA PHE A 90 -7.64 3.13 -6.58
C PHE A 90 -6.57 2.12 -6.12
N ARG A 91 -5.84 2.44 -5.02
CA ARG A 91 -4.71 1.62 -4.54
C ARG A 91 -5.08 0.17 -4.22
N GLY A 92 -6.30 -0.06 -3.74
CA GLY A 92 -6.80 -1.40 -3.46
C GLY A 92 -6.92 -2.27 -4.72
N TYR A 93 -7.23 -1.69 -5.88
CA TYR A 93 -7.24 -2.44 -7.14
C TYR A 93 -5.84 -2.82 -7.61
N LYS A 94 -4.81 -2.03 -7.30
CA LYS A 94 -3.42 -2.45 -7.56
C LYS A 94 -3.09 -3.73 -6.78
N ALA A 95 -3.47 -3.77 -5.50
CA ALA A 95 -3.30 -4.95 -4.66
C ALA A 95 -4.12 -6.15 -5.21
N LYS A 96 -5.39 -5.93 -5.55
CA LYS A 96 -6.27 -6.96 -6.13
C LYS A 96 -5.69 -7.57 -7.41
N PHE A 97 -5.19 -6.75 -8.34
CA PHE A 97 -4.66 -7.24 -9.60
C PHE A 97 -3.27 -7.87 -9.44
N ALA A 98 -2.41 -7.36 -8.55
CA ALA A 98 -1.13 -7.98 -8.22
C ALA A 98 -1.36 -9.38 -7.62
N GLU A 99 -2.25 -9.50 -6.64
CA GLU A 99 -2.62 -10.76 -6.00
C GLU A 99 -3.24 -11.75 -7.01
N ALA A 100 -4.18 -11.30 -7.84
CA ALA A 100 -4.77 -12.11 -8.89
C ALA A 100 -3.76 -12.59 -9.95
N SER A 101 -2.66 -11.85 -10.15
CA SER A 101 -1.55 -12.23 -11.01
C SER A 101 -0.49 -13.10 -10.30
N GLY A 102 -0.73 -13.47 -9.03
CA GLY A 102 0.13 -14.35 -8.25
C GLY A 102 1.35 -13.68 -7.63
N ALA A 103 1.39 -12.35 -7.55
CA ALA A 103 2.46 -11.63 -6.84
C ALA A 103 2.50 -12.03 -5.36
N ALA A 104 3.70 -12.05 -4.78
CA ALA A 104 3.90 -12.38 -3.37
C ALA A 104 3.84 -11.13 -2.45
N GLY A 105 3.94 -9.95 -3.02
CA GLY A 105 3.86 -8.68 -2.31
C GLY A 105 3.73 -7.50 -3.27
N LEU A 106 3.37 -6.34 -2.73
CA LEU A 106 3.21 -5.11 -3.49
C LEU A 106 3.84 -3.93 -2.75
N ILE A 107 4.64 -3.16 -3.45
CA ILE A 107 5.14 -1.86 -3.00
C ILE A 107 4.49 -0.79 -3.87
N ILE A 108 3.95 0.27 -3.26
CA ILE A 108 3.33 1.38 -4.00
C ILE A 108 4.08 2.66 -3.67
N PHE A 109 4.54 3.38 -4.68
CA PHE A 109 5.28 4.63 -4.48
C PHE A 109 4.56 5.86 -5.05
N THR A 110 4.86 7.02 -4.48
CA THR A 110 4.33 8.32 -4.92
C THR A 110 5.18 8.83 -6.08
N ASP A 111 4.65 8.79 -7.31
CA ASP A 111 5.37 9.22 -8.51
C ASP A 111 5.38 10.76 -8.62
N PRO A 112 6.56 11.41 -8.72
CA PRO A 112 6.67 12.87 -8.84
C PRO A 112 6.03 13.43 -10.10
N LYS A 113 5.89 12.63 -11.16
CA LYS A 113 5.20 13.01 -12.39
C LYS A 113 3.71 13.28 -12.16
N ASP A 114 3.08 12.56 -11.24
CA ASP A 114 1.65 12.70 -10.98
C ASP A 114 1.35 13.79 -9.93
N SER A 115 2.14 13.87 -8.86
CA SER A 115 1.86 14.77 -7.73
C SER A 115 3.09 15.40 -7.09
N GLY A 116 4.29 15.21 -7.66
CA GLY A 116 5.53 15.53 -7.00
C GLY A 116 6.27 16.75 -7.55
N PHE A 117 7.49 16.87 -7.09
CA PHE A 117 8.42 17.98 -7.30
C PHE A 117 8.73 18.33 -8.78
N THR A 118 8.46 17.42 -9.69
CA THR A 118 8.61 17.70 -11.13
C THR A 118 7.56 18.67 -11.67
N LYS A 119 6.51 18.97 -10.90
CA LYS A 119 5.42 19.88 -11.27
C LYS A 119 5.56 21.28 -10.72
N GLY A 120 6.42 21.49 -9.72
CA GLY A 120 6.60 22.80 -9.09
C GLY A 120 7.11 22.70 -7.66
N LEU A 121 6.91 23.77 -6.90
CA LEU A 121 7.36 23.87 -5.51
C LEU A 121 6.69 22.83 -4.62
N VAL A 122 7.48 22.22 -3.76
CA VAL A 122 7.02 21.24 -2.78
C VAL A 122 6.62 21.92 -1.48
N TYR A 123 5.83 21.20 -0.66
CA TYR A 123 5.48 21.67 0.67
C TYR A 123 6.75 21.91 1.53
N PRO A 124 6.86 23.02 2.30
CA PRO A 124 5.80 24.01 2.58
C PRO A 124 5.67 25.14 1.55
N ASP A 125 6.61 25.30 0.60
CA ASP A 125 6.62 26.41 -0.36
C ASP A 125 5.60 26.26 -1.48
N GLY A 126 5.03 25.09 -1.68
CA GLY A 126 4.04 24.78 -2.69
C GLY A 126 3.23 23.50 -2.39
N PRO A 127 2.32 23.11 -3.29
CA PRO A 127 1.38 22.03 -3.04
C PRO A 127 1.91 20.63 -3.41
N TYR A 128 3.09 20.53 -4.00
CA TYR A 128 3.58 19.27 -4.52
C TYR A 128 4.37 18.46 -3.47
N TYR A 129 4.52 17.17 -3.72
CA TYR A 129 5.18 16.24 -2.85
C TYR A 129 6.69 16.25 -3.06
N ASN A 130 7.45 16.20 -1.96
CA ASN A 130 8.87 15.95 -1.99
C ASN A 130 9.15 14.44 -2.20
N PRO A 131 10.42 14.03 -2.46
CA PRO A 131 10.75 12.62 -2.71
C PRO A 131 10.42 11.68 -1.55
N SER A 132 10.34 12.17 -0.32
CA SER A 132 10.04 11.33 0.86
C SER A 132 8.56 11.14 1.13
N THR A 133 7.68 11.90 0.46
CA THR A 133 6.23 11.87 0.74
C THR A 133 5.61 10.50 0.46
N ILE A 134 4.89 9.97 1.45
CA ILE A 134 4.24 8.67 1.40
C ILE A 134 2.72 8.82 1.47
N GLN A 135 2.00 8.30 0.49
CA GLN A 135 0.54 8.25 0.54
C GLN A 135 0.07 7.04 1.32
N ARG A 136 -0.68 7.25 2.39
CA ARG A 136 -1.35 6.21 3.18
C ARG A 136 -2.79 6.02 2.72
N GLY A 137 -3.44 4.95 3.16
CA GLY A 137 -4.87 4.74 2.96
C GLY A 137 -5.27 3.27 2.90
N SER A 138 -6.58 3.03 2.84
CA SER A 138 -7.18 1.70 2.79
C SER A 138 -6.98 1.03 1.43
N LEU A 139 -6.80 -0.30 1.44
CA LEU A 139 -6.79 -1.17 0.27
C LEU A 139 -8.14 -1.86 0.04
N LEU A 140 -9.12 -1.60 0.87
CA LEU A 140 -10.38 -2.35 0.89
C LEU A 140 -11.10 -2.28 -0.45
N THR A 141 -11.34 -3.45 -1.05
CA THR A 141 -12.02 -3.63 -2.35
C THR A 141 -13.16 -4.63 -2.25
N THR A 142 -13.88 -4.63 -1.13
CA THR A 142 -15.07 -5.46 -0.97
C THR A 142 -16.13 -5.09 -2.02
N ASP A 143 -16.85 -6.07 -2.52
CA ASP A 143 -17.92 -5.93 -3.50
C ASP A 143 -19.31 -5.92 -2.86
N PHE A 144 -19.37 -5.70 -1.56
CA PHE A 144 -20.59 -5.60 -0.76
C PHE A 144 -20.54 -4.35 0.15
N THR A 145 -21.71 -3.95 0.65
CA THR A 145 -21.86 -2.92 1.70
C THR A 145 -21.66 -3.52 3.09
N GLY A 146 -21.27 -2.70 4.08
CA GLY A 146 -20.95 -3.13 5.44
C GLY A 146 -19.45 -3.23 5.68
N ASP A 147 -19.10 -3.78 6.83
CA ASP A 147 -17.69 -4.01 7.19
C ASP A 147 -17.20 -5.37 6.68
N PRO A 148 -15.87 -5.55 6.50
CA PRO A 148 -15.33 -6.81 6.01
C PRO A 148 -15.77 -8.05 6.79
N LEU A 149 -16.00 -7.92 8.11
CA LEU A 149 -16.44 -9.03 8.97
C LEU A 149 -17.96 -9.14 9.11
N THR A 150 -18.71 -8.16 8.62
CA THR A 150 -20.18 -8.13 8.67
C THR A 150 -20.76 -7.72 7.32
N PRO A 151 -20.57 -8.55 6.26
CA PRO A 151 -21.10 -8.25 4.94
C PRO A 151 -22.60 -7.97 4.98
N PHE A 152 -23.03 -6.90 4.31
CA PHE A 152 -24.42 -6.43 4.23
C PHE A 152 -25.05 -5.95 5.55
N GLU A 153 -24.28 -5.94 6.65
CA GLU A 153 -24.75 -5.54 7.97
C GLU A 153 -23.83 -4.46 8.54
N PRO A 154 -24.35 -3.51 9.36
CA PRO A 154 -23.49 -2.57 10.05
C PRO A 154 -22.68 -3.27 11.17
N ALA A 155 -21.45 -2.85 11.40
CA ALA A 155 -20.67 -3.29 12.55
C ALA A 155 -21.25 -2.67 13.82
N LEU A 156 -21.89 -3.48 14.66
CA LEU A 156 -22.42 -3.05 15.96
C LEU A 156 -21.38 -3.29 17.06
N PRO A 157 -21.45 -2.50 18.17
CA PRO A 157 -20.61 -2.72 19.34
C PRO A 157 -20.74 -4.17 19.88
N LEU A 158 -19.60 -4.72 20.33
CA LEU A 158 -19.56 -6.10 20.86
C LEU A 158 -20.36 -6.27 22.15
N ASP A 159 -20.46 -5.21 22.94
CA ASP A 159 -21.21 -5.11 24.21
C ASP A 159 -22.68 -4.66 24.01
N GLY A 160 -23.07 -4.39 22.76
CA GLY A 160 -24.45 -3.99 22.44
C GLY A 160 -25.47 -5.11 22.67
N LYS A 161 -26.75 -4.71 22.81
CA LYS A 161 -27.88 -5.66 22.98
C LYS A 161 -28.09 -6.53 21.74
N LYS A 162 -27.98 -5.95 20.56
CA LYS A 162 -28.07 -6.69 19.28
C LYS A 162 -26.74 -7.31 18.94
N LYS A 163 -26.70 -8.62 18.78
CA LYS A 163 -25.50 -9.36 18.35
C LYS A 163 -25.55 -9.61 16.86
N ILE A 164 -24.45 -9.36 16.19
CA ILE A 164 -24.24 -9.71 14.79
C ILE A 164 -23.15 -10.76 14.71
N LYS A 165 -23.38 -11.81 13.94
CA LYS A 165 -22.37 -12.83 13.65
C LYS A 165 -21.30 -12.19 12.75
N ARG A 166 -20.05 -12.21 13.22
CA ARG A 166 -18.88 -11.79 12.43
C ARG A 166 -18.26 -12.98 11.73
N LEU A 167 -17.73 -12.73 10.54
CA LEU A 167 -16.87 -13.69 9.86
C LEU A 167 -15.56 -13.85 10.64
N ASP A 168 -14.92 -15.00 10.49
CA ASP A 168 -13.50 -15.13 10.82
C ASP A 168 -12.70 -14.24 9.86
N PRO A 169 -11.69 -13.49 10.32
CA PRO A 169 -10.87 -12.65 9.43
C PRO A 169 -10.29 -13.39 8.21
N LYS A 170 -9.99 -14.69 8.34
CA LYS A 170 -9.50 -15.52 7.21
C LYS A 170 -10.56 -15.76 6.12
N ASP A 171 -11.85 -15.63 6.46
CA ASP A 171 -12.98 -15.82 5.55
C ASP A 171 -13.48 -14.48 4.98
N ALA A 172 -12.90 -13.36 5.42
CA ALA A 172 -13.23 -12.04 4.90
C ALA A 172 -12.59 -11.78 3.54
N GLN A 173 -13.22 -10.93 2.71
CA GLN A 173 -12.63 -10.48 1.43
C GLN A 173 -11.53 -9.44 1.66
N LEU A 174 -10.41 -9.88 2.22
CA LEU A 174 -9.23 -9.06 2.47
C LEU A 174 -8.06 -9.53 1.61
N HIS A 175 -7.14 -8.62 1.33
CA HIS A 175 -5.91 -8.97 0.62
C HIS A 175 -5.03 -9.87 1.50
N THR A 176 -4.40 -10.87 0.90
CA THR A 176 -3.54 -11.84 1.59
C THR A 176 -2.07 -11.48 1.47
N ILE A 177 -1.68 -10.77 0.40
CA ILE A 177 -0.29 -10.35 0.19
C ILE A 177 0.04 -9.08 1.01
N PRO A 178 1.28 -8.93 1.52
CA PRO A 178 1.72 -7.71 2.16
C PRO A 178 1.82 -6.56 1.14
N VAL A 179 1.31 -5.38 1.54
CA VAL A 179 1.33 -4.16 0.74
C VAL A 179 1.89 -3.01 1.57
N THR A 180 2.89 -2.31 1.05
CA THR A 180 3.52 -1.19 1.76
C THR A 180 3.74 -0.01 0.82
N PRO A 181 3.37 1.23 1.22
CA PRO A 181 3.67 2.44 0.47
C PRO A 181 5.04 2.99 0.86
N ILE A 182 5.74 3.57 -0.11
CA ILE A 182 7.03 4.27 0.07
C ILE A 182 7.02 5.61 -0.66
N GLY A 183 7.99 6.47 -0.33
CA GLY A 183 8.29 7.67 -1.10
C GLY A 183 9.02 7.34 -2.41
N TYR A 184 9.10 8.31 -3.31
CA TYR A 184 9.80 8.17 -4.58
C TYR A 184 11.29 7.89 -4.41
N GLY A 185 11.96 8.61 -3.49
CA GLY A 185 13.39 8.45 -3.24
C GLY A 185 13.81 7.04 -2.85
N GLU A 186 12.89 6.23 -2.33
CA GLU A 186 13.13 4.82 -1.98
C GLU A 186 12.75 3.86 -3.12
N ALA A 187 12.06 4.35 -4.14
CA ALA A 187 11.65 3.56 -5.31
C ALA A 187 12.65 3.66 -6.48
N GLU A 188 13.56 4.61 -6.43
CA GLU A 188 14.62 4.87 -7.40
C GLU A 188 15.79 3.88 -7.25
#